data_1bdda23f81dfc5df5b4f73bb83d0275e
#
_entry.id   1bdda23f81dfc5df5b4f73bb83d0275e
#
_cell.length_a   1.000
_cell.length_b   1.000
_cell.length_c   1.000
_cell.angle_alpha   90.00
_cell.angle_beta   90.00
_cell.angle_gamma   90.00
#
_symmetry.space_group_name_H-M   'P 1'
#
loop_
_entity.id
_entity.type
_entity.pdbx_description
1 polymer ?
#
loop_
_entity_poly.entity_id
_entity_poly.type
_entity_poly.pdbx_seq_one_letter_code
_entity_poly.pdbx_strand_id
1 'polypeptide(L)'
;MKIYYLQNENQEIIEDGFEKFNDKCKSMESTKYQIVNGYNGALFFVDYTKTDEYKAKADEFKARSELNALRRRREEECFSVINRGALWYDRLTEAQKAELDEWYEAWLNGTETKVVPNTPIWLN
;
A
#
# COMPACT_ATOMS: atom_id res chain seq x y z
N MET A 1 -21.27 7.55 -31.62
CA MET A 1 -22.05 7.24 -30.40
C MET A 1 -21.39 7.88 -29.18
N LYS A 2 -22.19 8.52 -28.34
CA LYS A 2 -21.66 9.17 -27.12
C LYS A 2 -21.67 8.23 -25.92
N ILE A 3 -20.63 8.34 -25.10
CA ILE A 3 -20.56 7.72 -23.79
C ILE A 3 -20.61 8.83 -22.75
N TYR A 4 -21.42 8.62 -21.73
CA TYR A 4 -21.55 9.52 -20.58
C TYR A 4 -20.81 8.90 -19.39
N TYR A 5 -20.12 9.73 -18.60
CA TYR A 5 -19.31 9.26 -17.50
C TYR A 5 -19.23 10.28 -16.38
N LEU A 6 -18.92 9.79 -15.17
CA LEU A 6 -18.59 10.61 -14.00
C LEU A 6 -17.17 10.32 -13.55
N GLN A 7 -16.46 11.37 -13.21
CA GLN A 7 -15.14 11.27 -12.60
C GLN A 7 -15.17 11.95 -11.22
N ASN A 8 -14.40 11.41 -10.28
CA ASN A 8 -14.19 12.05 -8.99
C ASN A 8 -12.99 13.02 -9.04
N GLU A 9 -12.65 13.61 -7.90
CA GLU A 9 -11.54 14.56 -7.78
C GLU A 9 -10.18 13.95 -8.17
N ASN A 10 -10.05 12.64 -8.03
CA ASN A 10 -8.83 11.90 -8.35
C ASN A 10 -8.77 11.40 -9.80
N GLN A 11 -9.69 11.87 -10.66
CA GLN A 11 -9.81 11.47 -12.06
C GLN A 11 -10.23 10.02 -12.27
N GLU A 12 -10.73 9.36 -11.22
CA GLU A 12 -11.25 8.00 -11.31
C GLU A 12 -12.64 8.02 -11.95
N ILE A 13 -12.88 7.11 -12.90
CA ILE A 13 -14.21 6.95 -13.52
C ILE A 13 -15.06 6.12 -12.58
N ILE A 14 -16.08 6.72 -11.98
CA ILE A 14 -16.92 6.08 -10.98
C ILE A 14 -18.22 5.53 -11.55
N GLU A 15 -18.66 6.06 -12.69
CA GLU A 15 -19.86 5.60 -13.36
C GLU A 15 -19.78 5.94 -14.85
N ASP A 16 -20.27 5.06 -15.71
CA ASP A 16 -20.32 5.29 -17.16
C ASP A 16 -21.52 4.58 -17.79
N GLY A 17 -21.89 5.00 -19.00
CA GLY A 17 -23.01 4.41 -19.74
C GLY A 17 -23.26 5.10 -21.07
N PHE A 18 -24.15 4.52 -21.86
CA PHE A 18 -24.52 5.07 -23.18
C PHE A 18 -25.61 6.12 -23.08
N GLU A 19 -26.24 6.28 -21.95
CA GLU A 19 -27.28 7.26 -21.72
C GLU A 19 -26.89 8.22 -20.58
N LYS A 20 -27.34 9.47 -20.69
CA LYS A 20 -27.11 10.47 -19.64
C LYS A 20 -27.86 10.05 -18.38
N PHE A 21 -27.13 9.74 -17.32
CA PHE A 21 -27.71 9.26 -16.06
C PHE A 21 -27.86 10.33 -14.98
N ASN A 22 -27.20 11.48 -15.10
CA ASN A 22 -27.43 12.65 -14.26
C ASN A 22 -26.90 13.92 -14.93
N ASP A 23 -27.18 15.10 -14.31
CA ASP A 23 -26.80 16.39 -14.87
C ASP A 23 -25.31 16.70 -14.74
N LYS A 24 -24.58 15.96 -13.91
CA LYS A 24 -23.14 16.17 -13.65
C LYS A 24 -22.25 15.33 -14.54
N CYS A 25 -22.81 14.37 -15.28
CA CYS A 25 -21.99 13.51 -16.12
C CYS A 25 -21.44 14.28 -17.32
N LYS A 26 -20.23 13.89 -17.73
CA LYS A 26 -19.56 14.36 -18.93
C LYS A 26 -19.83 13.41 -20.08
N SER A 27 -19.55 13.82 -21.30
CA SER A 27 -19.73 12.98 -22.47
C SER A 27 -18.53 13.06 -23.40
N MET A 28 -18.32 11.98 -24.17
CA MET A 28 -17.31 11.94 -25.24
C MET A 28 -17.74 10.93 -26.31
N GLU A 29 -17.08 10.99 -27.45
CA GLU A 29 -17.31 10.00 -28.52
C GLU A 29 -16.74 8.63 -28.06
N SER A 30 -17.50 7.57 -28.34
CA SER A 30 -17.11 6.21 -27.94
C SER A 30 -15.77 5.76 -28.53
N THR A 31 -15.42 6.28 -29.72
CA THR A 31 -14.13 5.98 -30.36
C THR A 31 -12.92 6.49 -29.59
N LYS A 32 -13.11 7.51 -28.75
CA LYS A 32 -12.06 8.11 -27.91
C LYS A 32 -12.08 7.59 -26.48
N TYR A 33 -13.03 6.74 -26.15
CA TYR A 33 -13.26 6.25 -24.79
C TYR A 33 -12.40 5.04 -24.53
N GLN A 34 -11.20 5.28 -24.00
CA GLN A 34 -10.24 4.24 -23.64
C GLN A 34 -9.94 4.33 -22.16
N ILE A 35 -10.28 3.28 -21.41
CA ILE A 35 -10.06 3.20 -19.98
C ILE A 35 -9.25 1.98 -19.61
N VAL A 36 -8.53 2.10 -18.49
CA VAL A 36 -7.68 1.04 -17.95
C VAL A 36 -7.83 0.98 -16.44
N ASN A 37 -7.48 -0.15 -15.85
CA ASN A 37 -7.35 -0.26 -14.40
C ASN A 37 -6.08 0.45 -13.95
N GLY A 38 -6.21 1.34 -12.98
CA GLY A 38 -5.10 2.11 -12.44
C GLY A 38 -4.38 1.42 -11.29
N TYR A 39 -3.43 2.13 -10.70
CA TYR A 39 -2.56 1.65 -9.61
C TYR A 39 -3.34 1.18 -8.38
N ASN A 40 -4.55 1.70 -8.15
CA ASN A 40 -5.41 1.38 -7.00
C ASN A 40 -6.61 0.50 -7.38
N GLY A 41 -6.65 -0.03 -8.61
CA GLY A 41 -7.76 -0.81 -9.11
C GLY A 41 -8.94 0.00 -9.64
N ALA A 42 -8.94 1.32 -9.49
CA ALA A 42 -9.96 2.20 -10.04
C ALA A 42 -9.76 2.38 -11.56
N LEU A 43 -10.82 2.81 -12.25
CA LEU A 43 -10.79 3.03 -13.68
C LEU A 43 -10.34 4.45 -14.00
N PHE A 44 -9.45 4.59 -14.98
CA PHE A 44 -8.95 5.88 -15.47
C PHE A 44 -8.96 5.90 -16.99
N PHE A 45 -9.08 7.08 -17.56
CA PHE A 45 -8.78 7.25 -18.98
C PHE A 45 -7.31 6.96 -19.24
N VAL A 46 -7.01 6.25 -20.33
CA VAL A 46 -5.65 5.85 -20.67
C VAL A 46 -4.72 7.06 -20.82
N ASP A 47 -5.21 8.17 -21.35
CA ASP A 47 -4.41 9.38 -21.52
C ASP A 47 -4.00 10.00 -20.18
N TYR A 48 -4.88 9.94 -19.17
CA TYR A 48 -4.53 10.39 -17.83
C TYR A 48 -3.40 9.58 -17.21
N THR A 49 -3.37 8.27 -17.45
CA THR A 49 -2.32 7.39 -16.92
C THR A 49 -0.93 7.69 -17.48
N LYS A 50 -0.85 8.47 -18.57
CA LYS A 50 0.41 8.90 -19.18
C LYS A 50 0.93 10.21 -18.59
N THR A 51 0.14 10.90 -17.76
CA THR A 51 0.51 12.19 -17.18
C THR A 51 1.47 12.02 -16.01
N ASP A 52 2.26 13.06 -15.74
CA ASP A 52 3.15 13.08 -14.59
C ASP A 52 2.39 13.07 -13.27
N GLU A 53 1.20 13.68 -13.24
CA GLU A 53 0.31 13.67 -12.08
C GLU A 53 -0.07 12.24 -11.69
N TYR A 54 -0.49 11.42 -12.65
CA TYR A 54 -0.81 10.02 -12.40
C TYR A 54 0.41 9.24 -11.91
N LYS A 55 1.55 9.42 -12.56
CA LYS A 55 2.80 8.72 -12.19
C LYS A 55 3.22 9.05 -10.76
N ALA A 56 3.11 10.32 -10.37
CA ALA A 56 3.42 10.75 -9.00
C ALA A 56 2.49 10.10 -7.98
N LYS A 57 1.19 10.03 -8.27
CA LYS A 57 0.20 9.37 -7.40
C LYS A 57 0.43 7.87 -7.32
N ALA A 58 0.80 7.24 -8.43
CA ALA A 58 1.11 5.80 -8.47
C ALA A 58 2.35 5.48 -7.63
N ASP A 59 3.39 6.29 -7.73
CA ASP A 59 4.62 6.13 -6.94
C ASP A 59 4.35 6.32 -5.45
N GLU A 60 3.55 7.32 -5.08
CA GLU A 60 3.16 7.55 -3.68
C GLU A 60 2.33 6.38 -3.14
N PHE A 61 1.39 5.87 -3.91
CA PHE A 61 0.58 4.71 -3.55
C PHE A 61 1.45 3.48 -3.32
N LYS A 62 2.40 3.23 -4.22
CA LYS A 62 3.34 2.10 -4.11
C LYS A 62 4.19 2.21 -2.84
N ALA A 63 4.75 3.38 -2.57
CA ALA A 63 5.55 3.62 -1.37
C ALA A 63 4.74 3.39 -0.09
N ARG A 64 3.51 3.86 -0.05
CA ARG A 64 2.60 3.66 1.08
C ARG A 64 2.26 2.19 1.28
N SER A 65 2.00 1.46 0.19
CA SER A 65 1.70 0.03 0.23
C SER A 65 2.87 -0.78 0.75
N GLU A 66 4.09 -0.46 0.32
CA GLU A 66 5.32 -1.10 0.80
C GLU A 66 5.54 -0.83 2.29
N LEU A 67 5.31 0.40 2.73
CA LEU A 67 5.43 0.77 4.15
C LEU A 67 4.40 0.03 5.01
N ASN A 68 3.16 -0.05 4.55
CA ASN A 68 2.09 -0.78 5.25
C ASN A 68 2.39 -2.27 5.33
N ALA A 69 2.98 -2.85 4.28
CA ALA A 69 3.40 -4.25 4.27
C ALA A 69 4.50 -4.50 5.31
N LEU A 70 5.49 -3.60 5.41
CA LEU A 70 6.55 -3.67 6.42
C LEU A 70 6.00 -3.57 7.83
N ARG A 71 5.06 -2.64 8.07
CA ARG A 71 4.41 -2.49 9.39
C ARG A 71 3.64 -3.75 9.79
N ARG A 72 2.95 -4.37 8.85
CA ARG A 72 2.23 -5.62 9.08
C ARG A 72 3.19 -6.75 9.43
N ARG A 73 4.27 -6.90 8.69
CA ARG A 73 5.30 -7.89 8.98
C ARG A 73 5.92 -7.67 10.35
N ARG A 74 6.21 -6.43 10.71
CA ARG A 74 6.74 -6.08 12.02
C ARG A 74 5.81 -6.54 13.13
N GLU A 75 4.51 -6.30 12.99
CA GLU A 75 3.53 -6.72 13.99
C GLU A 75 3.44 -8.25 14.09
N GLU A 76 3.42 -8.95 12.97
CA GLU A 76 3.32 -10.41 12.95
C GLU A 76 4.61 -11.12 13.37
N GLU A 77 5.76 -10.63 12.92
CA GLU A 77 7.05 -11.31 13.11
C GLU A 77 7.86 -10.80 14.32
N CYS A 78 7.67 -9.55 14.71
CA CYS A 78 8.40 -8.93 15.81
C CYS A 78 7.56 -8.78 17.07
N PHE A 79 6.48 -8.04 17.00
CA PHE A 79 5.68 -7.72 18.18
C PHE A 79 5.02 -8.95 18.78
N SER A 80 4.64 -9.93 17.97
CA SER A 80 4.12 -11.20 18.49
C SER A 80 5.15 -11.95 19.34
N VAL A 81 6.44 -11.82 19.03
CA VAL A 81 7.53 -12.40 19.81
C VAL A 81 7.73 -11.63 21.11
N ILE A 82 7.82 -10.30 21.05
CA ILE A 82 8.01 -9.44 22.22
C ILE A 82 6.84 -9.61 23.21
N ASN A 83 5.64 -9.81 22.71
CA ASN A 83 4.43 -9.96 23.52
C ASN A 83 4.24 -11.36 24.13
N ARG A 84 5.23 -12.24 24.05
CA ARG A 84 5.16 -13.57 24.69
C ARG A 84 5.10 -13.52 26.20
N GLY A 85 5.49 -12.40 26.80
CA GLY A 85 5.35 -12.14 28.22
C GLY A 85 6.63 -12.22 29.03
N ALA A 86 6.55 -11.76 30.29
CA ALA A 86 7.70 -11.66 31.18
C ALA A 86 8.31 -13.02 31.51
N LEU A 87 7.50 -14.05 31.71
CA LEU A 87 8.00 -15.39 32.03
C LEU A 87 8.89 -15.96 30.94
N TRP A 88 8.54 -15.74 29.70
CA TRP A 88 9.36 -16.14 28.56
C TRP A 88 10.64 -15.32 28.51
N TYR A 89 10.55 -14.02 28.66
CA TYR A 89 11.68 -13.09 28.59
C TYR A 89 12.70 -13.39 29.70
N ASP A 90 12.22 -13.61 30.92
CA ASP A 90 13.08 -13.87 32.11
C ASP A 90 13.88 -15.18 32.00
N ARG A 91 13.44 -16.11 31.16
CA ARG A 91 14.15 -17.37 30.93
C ARG A 91 15.26 -17.27 29.90
N LEU A 92 15.36 -16.13 29.18
CA LEU A 92 16.41 -15.92 28.20
C LEU A 92 17.76 -15.68 28.91
N THR A 93 18.85 -16.11 28.26
CA THR A 93 20.19 -15.75 28.72
C THR A 93 20.47 -14.27 28.48
N GLU A 94 21.47 -13.70 29.14
CA GLU A 94 21.84 -12.30 28.92
C GLU A 94 22.24 -12.04 27.47
N ALA A 95 22.94 -13.00 26.82
CA ALA A 95 23.30 -12.90 25.43
C ALA A 95 22.05 -12.91 24.53
N GLN A 96 21.05 -13.73 24.83
CA GLN A 96 19.78 -13.77 24.08
C GLN A 96 18.99 -12.47 24.26
N LYS A 97 18.96 -11.92 25.45
CA LYS A 97 18.30 -10.63 25.73
C LYS A 97 18.93 -9.50 24.92
N ALA A 98 20.26 -9.44 24.88
CA ALA A 98 20.99 -8.44 24.11
C ALA A 98 20.72 -8.57 22.61
N GLU A 99 20.73 -9.80 22.09
CA GLU A 99 20.42 -10.08 20.68
C GLU A 99 18.97 -9.73 20.34
N LEU A 100 18.04 -10.02 21.26
CA LEU A 100 16.63 -9.65 21.11
C LEU A 100 16.45 -8.14 21.03
N ASP A 101 17.14 -7.38 21.88
CA ASP A 101 17.07 -5.92 21.88
C ASP A 101 17.58 -5.34 20.57
N GLU A 102 18.69 -5.84 20.05
CA GLU A 102 19.23 -5.41 18.74
C GLU A 102 18.25 -5.72 17.61
N TRP A 103 17.67 -6.90 17.61
CA TRP A 103 16.70 -7.33 16.61
C TRP A 103 15.43 -6.47 16.67
N TYR A 104 14.94 -6.18 17.88
CA TYR A 104 13.78 -5.31 18.09
C TYR A 104 14.05 -3.90 17.59
N GLU A 105 15.19 -3.31 17.92
CA GLU A 105 15.59 -1.98 17.44
C GLU A 105 15.69 -1.95 15.91
N ALA A 106 16.24 -2.99 15.30
CA ALA A 106 16.33 -3.09 13.85
C ALA A 106 14.93 -3.10 13.21
N TRP A 107 13.95 -3.78 13.81
CA TRP A 107 12.58 -3.75 13.36
C TRP A 107 11.94 -2.37 13.52
N LEU A 108 12.17 -1.68 14.64
CA LEU A 108 11.64 -0.33 14.86
C LEU A 108 12.17 0.65 13.81
N ASN A 109 13.41 0.49 13.39
CA ASN A 109 14.02 1.30 12.35
C ASN A 109 13.72 0.80 10.92
N GLY A 110 13.15 -0.38 10.80
CA GLY A 110 12.89 -1.03 9.51
C GLY A 110 12.00 -0.25 8.57
N THR A 111 11.06 0.54 9.10
CA THR A 111 10.20 1.38 8.28
C THR A 111 10.94 2.56 7.66
N GLU A 112 12.04 3.00 8.25
CA GLU A 112 12.90 4.06 7.72
C GLU A 112 13.98 3.48 6.81
N THR A 113 14.63 2.39 7.22
CA THR A 113 15.70 1.74 6.48
C THR A 113 15.20 0.87 5.33
N LYS A 114 13.93 0.43 5.41
CA LYS A 114 13.29 -0.52 4.49
C LYS A 114 13.99 -1.86 4.44
N VAL A 115 14.67 -2.21 5.53
CA VAL A 115 15.39 -3.48 5.68
C VAL A 115 14.69 -4.31 6.76
N VAL A 116 14.42 -5.58 6.43
CA VAL A 116 13.85 -6.55 7.37
C VAL A 116 15.03 -7.26 8.04
N PRO A 117 15.16 -7.19 9.39
CA PRO A 117 16.27 -7.86 10.07
C PRO A 117 16.11 -9.38 10.04
N ASN A 118 17.23 -10.09 10.06
CA ASN A 118 17.24 -11.54 10.14
C ASN A 118 16.80 -11.97 11.55
N THR A 119 15.88 -12.93 11.62
CA THR A 119 15.40 -13.46 12.89
C THR A 119 16.48 -14.35 13.53
N PRO A 120 16.81 -14.13 14.83
CA PRO A 120 17.72 -15.02 15.53
C PRO A 120 17.26 -16.48 15.47
N ILE A 121 18.19 -17.40 15.28
CA ILE A 121 17.90 -18.83 15.10
C ILE A 121 17.12 -19.41 16.30
N TRP A 122 17.47 -18.98 17.51
CA TRP A 122 16.85 -19.47 18.75
C TRP A 122 15.41 -18.98 18.95
N LEU A 123 14.94 -18.00 18.17
CA LEU A 123 13.55 -17.50 18.22
C LEU A 123 12.56 -18.39 17.48
N ASN A 124 13.01 -19.23 16.59
CA ASN A 124 12.15 -20.13 15.81
C ASN A 124 11.62 -21.30 16.64
#